data_2162c82b5ed74b1f6920776427142597
#
_entry.id   2162c82b5ed74b1f6920776427142597
#
_cell.length_a   1.000
_cell.length_b   1.000
_cell.length_c   1.000
_cell.angle_alpha   90.00
_cell.angle_beta   90.00
_cell.angle_gamma   90.00
#
_symmetry.space_group_name_H-M   'P 1'
#
loop_
_entity.id
_entity.type
_entity.pdbx_description
1 polymer ?
#
loop_
_entity_poly.entity_id
_entity_poly.type
_entity_poly.pdbx_seq_one_letter_code
_entity_poly.pdbx_strand_id
1 'polypeptide(L)'
;MSVPSATPYEAKTSLGRVTNFVDSRVGGSAMVKEFGRKVFPDHWSFMFGEVALYCFVILLLSGTFLTFFFDPSMAETHYNGSYVPLKGVEMSVAYESSLNISFDIRGGLFMRQVHHWSALLFVAAVSVHMLRVFFTGAFRKPRELNWVVGGVLLILSLAAGFTGYSLPDDLLSGNGLRIIDGVIKAVPVVGTYISFFLFGGEFPGTDIIGRLYMLHILLVPALILLMIAIHLFMVV
;
A
#
# COMPACT_ATOMS: atom_id res chain seq x y z
N MET A 1 -15.90 -9.86 45.45
CA MET A 1 -14.48 -9.54 45.70
C MET A 1 -14.14 -8.33 44.83
N SER A 2 -13.96 -7.16 45.48
CA SER A 2 -13.58 -5.91 44.81
C SER A 2 -12.11 -6.00 44.37
N VAL A 3 -11.86 -5.83 43.07
CA VAL A 3 -10.50 -5.72 42.53
C VAL A 3 -9.86 -4.45 43.13
N PRO A 4 -8.66 -4.51 43.75
CA PRO A 4 -7.99 -3.33 44.24
C PRO A 4 -7.70 -2.37 43.09
N SER A 5 -8.16 -1.12 43.22
CA SER A 5 -7.80 -0.05 42.28
C SER A 5 -6.29 0.17 42.40
N ALA A 6 -5.55 -0.15 41.30
CA ALA A 6 -4.14 0.19 41.24
C ALA A 6 -4.00 1.72 41.37
N THR A 7 -3.25 2.18 42.39
CA THR A 7 -2.89 3.59 42.54
C THR A 7 -2.28 4.12 41.24
N PRO A 8 -2.72 5.27 40.72
CA PRO A 8 -2.17 5.85 39.52
C PRO A 8 -0.66 6.08 39.69
N TYR A 9 0.13 5.56 38.77
CA TYR A 9 1.58 5.81 38.75
C TYR A 9 1.81 7.32 38.56
N GLU A 10 2.35 7.98 39.57
CA GLU A 10 2.75 9.39 39.45
C GLU A 10 3.98 9.52 38.55
N ALA A 11 3.77 10.03 37.36
CA ALA A 11 4.83 10.22 36.37
C ALA A 11 5.78 11.35 36.81
N LYS A 12 7.02 11.00 37.14
CA LYS A 12 8.08 11.92 37.57
C LYS A 12 8.64 12.79 36.43
N THR A 13 8.39 12.43 35.16
CA THR A 13 8.90 13.17 34.00
C THR A 13 7.78 13.86 33.23
N SER A 14 8.11 14.94 32.51
CA SER A 14 7.14 15.65 31.66
C SER A 14 6.53 14.73 30.60
N LEU A 15 7.32 13.84 30.00
CA LEU A 15 6.85 12.84 29.05
C LEU A 15 5.86 11.86 29.70
N GLY A 16 6.16 11.38 30.91
CA GLY A 16 5.27 10.50 31.66
C GLY A 16 3.94 11.17 32.02
N ARG A 17 3.92 12.47 32.28
CA ARG A 17 2.67 13.21 32.52
C ARG A 17 1.82 13.31 31.26
N VAL A 18 2.44 13.57 30.12
CA VAL A 18 1.74 13.62 28.82
C VAL A 18 1.18 12.24 28.46
N THR A 19 1.98 11.17 28.61
CA THR A 19 1.52 9.81 28.34
C THR A 19 0.37 9.41 29.24
N ASN A 20 0.42 9.68 30.55
CA ASN A 20 -0.67 9.40 31.45
C ASN A 20 -1.93 10.23 31.14
N PHE A 21 -1.76 11.50 30.73
CA PHE A 21 -2.87 12.36 30.33
C PHE A 21 -3.59 11.79 29.09
N VAL A 22 -2.86 11.36 28.07
CA VAL A 22 -3.41 10.75 26.86
C VAL A 22 -4.04 9.39 27.19
N ASP A 23 -3.34 8.55 27.95
CA ASP A 23 -3.80 7.21 28.30
C ASP A 23 -5.09 7.21 29.13
N SER A 24 -5.22 8.15 30.05
CA SER A 24 -6.45 8.31 30.85
C SER A 24 -7.71 8.67 30.03
N ARG A 25 -7.54 9.10 28.78
CA ARG A 25 -8.63 9.49 27.88
C ARG A 25 -8.88 8.47 26.77
N VAL A 26 -7.83 7.81 26.30
CA VAL A 26 -7.88 6.90 25.16
C VAL A 26 -7.82 5.43 25.58
N GLY A 27 -7.34 5.16 26.81
CA GLY A 27 -7.14 3.78 27.32
C GLY A 27 -6.08 3.01 26.52
N GLY A 28 -5.14 3.72 25.89
CA GLY A 28 -4.17 3.16 24.95
C GLY A 28 -3.28 2.10 25.58
N SER A 29 -2.88 2.27 26.86
CA SER A 29 -2.06 1.29 27.58
C SER A 29 -2.80 -0.03 27.82
N ALA A 30 -4.10 0.03 28.12
CA ALA A 30 -4.95 -1.15 28.29
C ALA A 30 -5.10 -1.89 26.97
N MET A 31 -5.36 -1.16 25.87
CA MET A 31 -5.46 -1.70 24.54
C MET A 31 -4.14 -2.36 24.08
N VAL A 32 -3.01 -1.67 24.22
CA VAL A 32 -1.68 -2.23 23.89
C VAL A 32 -1.37 -3.48 24.71
N LYS A 33 -1.72 -3.51 26.00
CA LYS A 33 -1.53 -4.66 26.86
C LYS A 33 -2.41 -5.84 26.46
N GLU A 34 -3.63 -5.60 26.04
CA GLU A 34 -4.55 -6.64 25.55
C GLU A 34 -4.04 -7.22 24.23
N PHE A 35 -3.70 -6.36 23.26
CA PHE A 35 -3.11 -6.79 21.99
C PHE A 35 -1.76 -7.52 22.16
N GLY A 36 -0.86 -7.00 23.02
CA GLY A 36 0.46 -7.60 23.25
C GLY A 36 0.44 -8.92 24.00
N ARG A 37 -0.68 -9.30 24.65
CA ARG A 37 -0.86 -10.59 25.30
C ARG A 37 -1.47 -11.66 24.40
N LYS A 38 -1.92 -11.30 23.21
CA LYS A 38 -2.56 -12.23 22.29
C LYS A 38 -1.50 -13.13 21.66
N VAL A 39 -1.62 -14.41 21.90
CA VAL A 39 -0.77 -15.44 21.29
C VAL A 39 -1.37 -15.81 19.95
N PHE A 40 -0.65 -15.51 18.86
CA PHE A 40 -1.00 -16.03 17.56
C PHE A 40 -0.56 -17.49 17.44
N PRO A 41 -1.34 -18.36 16.76
CA PRO A 41 -0.92 -19.75 16.55
C PRO A 41 0.38 -19.78 15.73
N ASP A 42 1.39 -20.51 16.21
CA ASP A 42 2.72 -20.59 15.61
C ASP A 42 2.83 -21.63 14.48
N HIS A 43 1.76 -21.89 13.75
CA HIS A 43 1.80 -22.75 12.58
C HIS A 43 2.19 -21.96 11.34
N TRP A 44 3.13 -22.49 10.54
CA TRP A 44 3.67 -21.81 9.36
C TRP A 44 2.62 -21.22 8.40
N SER A 45 1.45 -21.85 8.29
CA SER A 45 0.38 -21.38 7.40
C SER A 45 -0.28 -20.05 7.84
N PHE A 46 -0.07 -19.61 9.08
CA PHE A 46 -0.51 -18.30 9.55
C PHE A 46 0.47 -17.18 9.19
N MET A 47 1.73 -17.51 8.93
CA MET A 47 2.78 -16.53 8.63
C MET A 47 2.50 -15.69 7.37
N PHE A 48 1.68 -16.17 6.42
CA PHE A 48 1.40 -15.41 5.21
C PHE A 48 0.72 -14.07 5.47
N GLY A 49 -0.16 -13.99 6.49
CA GLY A 49 -0.74 -12.71 6.91
C GLY A 49 0.30 -11.77 7.52
N GLU A 50 1.25 -12.30 8.30
CA GLU A 50 2.33 -11.53 8.90
C GLU A 50 3.34 -11.06 7.83
N VAL A 51 3.71 -11.94 6.90
CA VAL A 51 4.58 -11.58 5.76
C VAL A 51 3.95 -10.44 4.95
N ALA A 52 2.63 -10.51 4.67
CA ALA A 52 1.93 -9.44 4.00
C ALA A 52 2.01 -8.11 4.79
N LEU A 53 1.80 -8.16 6.11
CA LEU A 53 1.89 -6.98 6.96
C LEU A 53 3.30 -6.36 6.95
N TYR A 54 4.34 -7.17 7.09
CA TYR A 54 5.72 -6.68 7.02
C TYR A 54 6.07 -6.11 5.65
N CYS A 55 5.64 -6.77 4.57
CA CYS A 55 5.81 -6.23 3.22
C CYS A 55 5.12 -4.88 3.08
N PHE A 56 3.92 -4.71 3.62
CA PHE A 56 3.21 -3.43 3.59
C PHE A 56 3.96 -2.32 4.33
N VAL A 57 4.53 -2.61 5.51
CA VAL A 57 5.38 -1.65 6.24
C VAL A 57 6.61 -1.26 5.42
N ILE A 58 7.28 -2.22 4.80
CA ILE A 58 8.44 -1.95 3.92
C ILE A 58 8.01 -1.10 2.72
N LEU A 59 6.84 -1.38 2.14
CA LEU A 59 6.29 -0.59 1.04
C LEU A 59 6.03 0.87 1.44
N LEU A 60 5.47 1.11 2.62
CA LEU A 60 5.27 2.48 3.12
C LEU A 60 6.60 3.22 3.30
N LEU A 61 7.59 2.58 3.91
CA LEU A 61 8.90 3.19 4.16
C LEU A 61 9.67 3.46 2.85
N SER A 62 9.77 2.46 1.99
CA SER A 62 10.46 2.59 0.71
C SER A 62 9.71 3.53 -0.25
N GLY A 63 8.38 3.48 -0.26
CA GLY A 63 7.54 4.38 -1.04
C GLY A 63 7.72 5.84 -0.61
N THR A 64 7.76 6.11 0.68
CA THR A 64 8.05 7.47 1.21
C THR A 64 9.40 7.98 0.71
N PHE A 65 10.44 7.13 0.69
CA PHE A 65 11.71 7.53 0.10
C PHE A 65 11.57 7.87 -1.39
N LEU A 66 10.87 7.06 -2.16
CA LEU A 66 10.70 7.27 -3.60
C LEU A 66 9.93 8.56 -3.93
N THR A 67 8.97 8.96 -3.10
CA THR A 67 8.20 10.20 -3.32
C THR A 67 9.05 11.48 -3.28
N PHE A 68 10.23 11.46 -2.64
CA PHE A 68 11.13 12.62 -2.64
C PHE A 68 11.82 12.87 -3.98
N PHE A 69 11.83 11.88 -4.87
CA PHE A 69 12.62 11.92 -6.11
C PHE A 69 11.78 11.67 -7.36
N PHE A 70 10.55 11.17 -7.22
CA PHE A 70 9.69 10.88 -8.36
C PHE A 70 8.84 12.10 -8.74
N ASP A 71 8.82 12.43 -10.02
CA ASP A 71 7.97 13.47 -10.60
C ASP A 71 6.89 12.81 -11.48
N PRO A 72 5.59 12.92 -11.15
CA PRO A 72 4.49 12.29 -11.90
C PRO A 72 4.06 13.07 -13.15
N SER A 73 4.94 13.89 -13.74
CA SER A 73 4.63 14.72 -14.90
C SER A 73 4.73 13.95 -16.22
N MET A 74 3.72 14.12 -17.07
CA MET A 74 3.69 13.62 -18.45
C MET A 74 4.27 14.60 -19.46
N ALA A 75 4.87 15.71 -19.02
CA ALA A 75 5.55 16.66 -19.90
C ALA A 75 6.72 15.96 -20.62
N GLU A 76 6.94 16.33 -21.87
CA GLU A 76 8.04 15.80 -22.68
C GLU A 76 9.37 16.39 -22.24
N THR A 77 10.40 15.56 -22.19
CA THR A 77 11.79 15.93 -21.91
C THR A 77 12.75 15.06 -22.71
N HIS A 78 14.03 15.48 -22.80
CA HIS A 78 15.09 14.68 -23.38
C HIS A 78 16.02 14.22 -22.26
N TYR A 79 16.12 12.90 -22.08
CA TYR A 79 16.92 12.31 -21.02
C TYR A 79 18.40 12.75 -21.08
N ASN A 80 18.91 13.32 -20.02
CA ASN A 80 20.31 13.75 -19.89
C ASN A 80 21.02 13.19 -18.65
N GLY A 81 20.46 12.14 -18.02
CA GLY A 81 21.06 11.47 -16.87
C GLY A 81 22.26 10.57 -17.24
N SER A 82 22.75 9.82 -16.26
CA SER A 82 23.97 9.01 -16.40
C SER A 82 23.77 7.71 -17.22
N TYR A 83 22.54 7.27 -17.47
CA TYR A 83 22.29 6.05 -18.25
C TYR A 83 22.47 6.30 -19.74
N VAL A 84 23.69 6.11 -20.22
CA VAL A 84 24.14 6.42 -21.58
C VAL A 84 23.23 5.89 -22.70
N PRO A 85 22.66 4.65 -22.64
CA PRO A 85 21.85 4.11 -23.73
C PRO A 85 20.59 4.92 -24.07
N LEU A 86 20.08 5.72 -23.13
CA LEU A 86 18.87 6.54 -23.32
C LEU A 86 19.18 8.04 -23.44
N LYS A 87 20.45 8.43 -23.43
CA LYS A 87 20.84 9.84 -23.48
C LYS A 87 20.37 10.51 -24.78
N GLY A 88 19.63 11.61 -24.64
CA GLY A 88 19.05 12.35 -25.78
C GLY A 88 17.72 11.77 -26.30
N VAL A 89 17.24 10.66 -25.72
CA VAL A 89 15.94 10.09 -26.09
C VAL A 89 14.82 10.94 -25.46
N GLU A 90 13.82 11.27 -26.26
CA GLU A 90 12.60 11.94 -25.80
C GLU A 90 11.74 10.99 -24.98
N MET A 91 11.28 11.46 -23.82
CA MET A 91 10.47 10.69 -22.88
C MET A 91 9.65 11.61 -21.97
N SER A 92 8.73 11.04 -21.17
CA SER A 92 8.05 11.80 -20.12
C SER A 92 8.99 12.10 -18.95
N VAL A 93 8.73 13.19 -18.22
CA VAL A 93 9.44 13.53 -16.97
C VAL A 93 9.26 12.41 -15.93
N ALA A 94 8.10 11.74 -15.90
CA ALA A 94 7.89 10.59 -15.02
C ALA A 94 8.87 9.44 -15.32
N TYR A 95 9.10 9.13 -16.61
CA TYR A 95 10.08 8.12 -16.98
C TYR A 95 11.51 8.56 -16.68
N GLU A 96 11.85 9.81 -17.02
CA GLU A 96 13.15 10.38 -16.67
C GLU A 96 13.43 10.31 -15.17
N SER A 97 12.46 10.70 -14.32
CA SER A 97 12.61 10.66 -12.86
C SER A 97 12.82 9.23 -12.35
N SER A 98 12.17 8.24 -12.95
CA SER A 98 12.36 6.81 -12.65
C SER A 98 13.77 6.32 -13.00
N LEU A 99 14.34 6.81 -14.10
CA LEU A 99 15.72 6.51 -14.50
C LEU A 99 16.71 7.21 -13.54
N ASN A 100 16.48 8.48 -13.21
CA ASN A 100 17.32 9.24 -12.28
C ASN A 100 17.32 8.60 -10.89
N ILE A 101 16.18 8.13 -10.37
CA ILE A 101 16.13 7.34 -9.14
C ILE A 101 17.04 6.12 -9.23
N SER A 102 17.04 5.43 -10.37
CA SER A 102 17.80 4.18 -10.52
C SER A 102 19.30 4.39 -10.70
N PHE A 103 19.72 5.46 -11.38
CA PHE A 103 21.09 5.62 -11.84
C PHE A 103 21.83 6.81 -11.23
N ASP A 104 21.11 7.87 -10.82
CA ASP A 104 21.72 9.11 -10.36
C ASP A 104 21.54 9.36 -8.85
N ILE A 105 20.48 8.78 -8.24
CA ILE A 105 20.24 8.91 -6.79
C ILE A 105 20.99 7.82 -6.02
N ARG A 106 21.80 8.23 -5.04
CA ARG A 106 22.55 7.30 -4.18
C ARG A 106 21.59 6.39 -3.40
N GLY A 107 21.70 5.08 -3.62
CA GLY A 107 20.79 4.08 -3.04
C GLY A 107 19.40 4.01 -3.69
N GLY A 108 19.12 4.82 -4.70
CA GLY A 108 17.82 4.88 -5.34
C GLY A 108 17.41 3.57 -6.01
N LEU A 109 18.33 2.93 -6.75
CA LEU A 109 18.08 1.61 -7.33
C LEU A 109 17.73 0.58 -6.25
N PHE A 110 18.46 0.57 -5.13
CA PHE A 110 18.19 -0.35 -4.02
C PHE A 110 16.79 -0.12 -3.46
N MET A 111 16.42 1.12 -3.15
CA MET A 111 15.10 1.45 -2.60
C MET A 111 13.97 1.15 -3.59
N ARG A 112 14.17 1.40 -4.88
CA ARG A 112 13.21 1.05 -5.93
C ARG A 112 13.03 -0.46 -6.02
N GLN A 113 14.11 -1.25 -5.94
CA GLN A 113 14.03 -2.71 -5.97
C GLN A 113 13.39 -3.28 -4.69
N VAL A 114 13.72 -2.75 -3.52
CA VAL A 114 13.06 -3.12 -2.25
C VAL A 114 11.55 -2.89 -2.35
N HIS A 115 11.13 -1.75 -2.88
CA HIS A 115 9.72 -1.43 -3.08
C HIS A 115 9.05 -2.43 -4.04
N HIS A 116 9.64 -2.65 -5.21
CA HIS A 116 9.11 -3.55 -6.23
C HIS A 116 8.97 -4.99 -5.73
N TRP A 117 10.03 -5.56 -5.15
CA TRP A 117 9.99 -6.94 -4.65
C TRP A 117 9.05 -7.11 -3.46
N SER A 118 8.98 -6.11 -2.58
CA SER A 118 8.00 -6.13 -1.49
C SER A 118 6.56 -6.08 -2.00
N ALA A 119 6.29 -5.38 -3.11
CA ALA A 119 4.97 -5.35 -3.73
C ALA A 119 4.57 -6.72 -4.29
N LEU A 120 5.49 -7.42 -4.97
CA LEU A 120 5.25 -8.77 -5.48
C LEU A 120 4.99 -9.76 -4.33
N LEU A 121 5.82 -9.72 -3.29
CA LEU A 121 5.64 -10.57 -2.11
C LEU A 121 4.36 -10.25 -1.35
N PHE A 122 3.99 -8.97 -1.26
CA PHE A 122 2.76 -8.53 -0.61
C PHE A 122 1.53 -9.14 -1.28
N VAL A 123 1.39 -8.98 -2.60
CA VAL A 123 0.26 -9.54 -3.35
C VAL A 123 0.26 -11.07 -3.30
N ALA A 124 1.40 -11.72 -3.42
CA ALA A 124 1.52 -13.17 -3.32
C ALA A 124 1.11 -13.65 -1.92
N ALA A 125 1.61 -13.03 -0.86
CA ALA A 125 1.32 -13.40 0.52
C ALA A 125 -0.16 -13.20 0.87
N VAL A 126 -0.78 -12.07 0.45
CA VAL A 126 -2.22 -11.83 0.63
C VAL A 126 -3.04 -12.90 -0.09
N SER A 127 -2.67 -13.25 -1.32
CA SER A 127 -3.37 -14.27 -2.11
C SER A 127 -3.29 -15.65 -1.45
N VAL A 128 -2.11 -16.08 -1.03
CA VAL A 128 -1.92 -17.37 -0.32
C VAL A 128 -2.64 -17.36 1.03
N HIS A 129 -2.57 -16.26 1.77
CA HIS A 129 -3.31 -16.09 3.03
C HIS A 129 -4.82 -16.29 2.82
N MET A 130 -5.36 -15.67 1.79
CA MET A 130 -6.78 -15.78 1.46
C MET A 130 -7.18 -17.20 1.06
N LEU A 131 -6.40 -17.86 0.21
CA LEU A 131 -6.60 -19.26 -0.17
C LEU A 131 -6.55 -20.18 1.06
N ARG A 132 -5.57 -19.96 1.95
CA ARG A 132 -5.48 -20.71 3.22
C ARG A 132 -6.73 -20.54 4.06
N VAL A 133 -7.22 -19.32 4.27
CA VAL A 133 -8.44 -19.05 5.04
C VAL A 133 -9.66 -19.75 4.40
N PHE A 134 -9.74 -19.72 3.07
CA PHE A 134 -10.81 -20.37 2.32
C PHE A 134 -10.78 -21.90 2.48
N PHE A 135 -9.66 -22.54 2.15
CA PHE A 135 -9.58 -24.02 2.17
C PHE A 135 -9.66 -24.62 3.58
N THR A 136 -9.26 -23.87 4.62
CA THR A 136 -9.43 -24.34 6.01
C THR A 136 -10.80 -24.02 6.61
N GLY A 137 -11.66 -23.30 5.88
CA GLY A 137 -12.98 -22.88 6.39
C GLY A 137 -12.91 -21.86 7.52
N ALA A 138 -11.76 -21.19 7.72
CA ALA A 138 -11.56 -20.23 8.80
C ALA A 138 -12.41 -18.95 8.66
N PHE A 139 -13.05 -18.74 7.51
CA PHE A 139 -13.98 -17.65 7.24
C PHE A 139 -15.37 -17.86 7.85
N ARG A 140 -15.68 -19.05 8.37
CA ARG A 140 -17.01 -19.38 8.93
C ARG A 140 -17.25 -18.61 10.23
N LYS A 141 -18.53 -18.61 10.66
CA LYS A 141 -18.98 -17.96 11.91
C LYS A 141 -17.98 -18.17 13.06
N PRO A 142 -17.62 -17.11 13.76
CA PRO A 142 -18.10 -15.71 13.70
C PRO A 142 -17.26 -14.77 12.81
N ARG A 143 -16.46 -15.27 11.84
CA ARG A 143 -15.43 -14.53 11.10
C ARG A 143 -15.82 -14.10 9.68
N GLU A 144 -17.11 -14.15 9.33
CA GLU A 144 -17.59 -13.85 7.98
C GLU A 144 -17.29 -12.40 7.57
N LEU A 145 -17.52 -11.46 8.49
CA LEU A 145 -17.21 -10.04 8.21
C LEU A 145 -15.71 -9.82 8.02
N ASN A 146 -14.89 -10.49 8.80
CA ASN A 146 -13.44 -10.41 8.62
C ASN A 146 -12.98 -10.98 7.27
N TRP A 147 -13.65 -12.01 6.78
CA TRP A 147 -13.45 -12.54 5.42
C TRP A 147 -13.76 -11.50 4.34
N VAL A 148 -14.88 -10.76 4.47
CA VAL A 148 -15.26 -9.69 3.55
C VAL A 148 -14.20 -8.57 3.55
N VAL A 149 -13.75 -8.15 4.74
CA VAL A 149 -12.66 -7.15 4.87
C VAL A 149 -11.38 -7.67 4.20
N GLY A 150 -11.04 -8.96 4.36
CA GLY A 150 -9.92 -9.60 3.66
C GLY A 150 -10.05 -9.55 2.14
N GLY A 151 -11.27 -9.75 1.62
CA GLY A 151 -11.57 -9.61 0.18
C GLY A 151 -11.35 -8.19 -0.33
N VAL A 152 -11.79 -7.19 0.44
CA VAL A 152 -11.53 -5.77 0.13
C VAL A 152 -10.04 -5.47 0.15
N LEU A 153 -9.29 -5.99 1.13
CA LEU A 153 -7.82 -5.85 1.20
C LEU A 153 -7.13 -6.44 -0.03
N LEU A 154 -7.56 -7.60 -0.54
CA LEU A 154 -7.01 -8.17 -1.77
C LEU A 154 -7.25 -7.25 -2.97
N ILE A 155 -8.48 -6.72 -3.14
CA ILE A 155 -8.80 -5.79 -4.23
C ILE A 155 -7.95 -4.52 -4.14
N LEU A 156 -7.82 -3.95 -2.94
CA LEU A 156 -6.98 -2.77 -2.72
C LEU A 156 -5.50 -3.06 -2.96
N SER A 157 -5.01 -4.26 -2.62
CA SER A 157 -3.62 -4.67 -2.90
C SER A 157 -3.35 -4.75 -4.40
N LEU A 158 -4.29 -5.29 -5.18
CA LEU A 158 -4.20 -5.32 -6.65
C LEU A 158 -4.26 -3.91 -7.23
N ALA A 159 -5.14 -3.05 -6.71
CA ALA A 159 -5.23 -1.65 -7.13
C ALA A 159 -3.93 -0.88 -6.81
N ALA A 160 -3.33 -1.10 -5.63
CA ALA A 160 -2.02 -0.52 -5.28
C ALA A 160 -0.93 -1.00 -6.24
N GLY A 161 -0.87 -2.30 -6.52
CA GLY A 161 0.09 -2.86 -7.46
C GLY A 161 -0.06 -2.27 -8.86
N PHE A 162 -1.28 -2.19 -9.37
CA PHE A 162 -1.57 -1.63 -10.70
C PHE A 162 -1.21 -0.14 -10.78
N THR A 163 -1.66 0.66 -9.82
CA THR A 163 -1.38 2.10 -9.82
C THR A 163 0.12 2.38 -9.73
N GLY A 164 0.86 1.65 -8.87
CA GLY A 164 2.32 1.80 -8.74
C GLY A 164 3.10 1.33 -9.97
N TYR A 165 2.68 0.22 -10.56
CA TYR A 165 3.29 -0.29 -11.80
C TYR A 165 3.14 0.68 -12.97
N SER A 166 2.09 1.49 -12.98
CA SER A 166 1.80 2.43 -14.05
C SER A 166 2.62 3.73 -13.97
N LEU A 167 3.20 4.07 -12.80
CA LEU A 167 3.86 5.36 -12.57
C LEU A 167 5.10 5.63 -13.44
N PRO A 168 5.98 4.63 -13.72
CA PRO A 168 7.18 4.90 -14.51
C PRO A 168 6.94 5.36 -15.94
N ASP A 169 5.73 5.22 -16.47
CA ASP A 169 5.36 5.59 -17.84
C ASP A 169 6.28 4.98 -18.91
N ASP A 170 6.75 3.77 -18.64
CA ASP A 170 7.51 2.99 -19.60
C ASP A 170 6.60 2.20 -20.56
N LEU A 171 7.19 1.53 -21.55
CA LEU A 171 6.43 0.79 -22.56
C LEU A 171 5.54 -0.31 -21.94
N LEU A 172 5.99 -0.96 -20.87
CA LEU A 172 5.24 -2.02 -20.20
C LEU A 172 4.06 -1.44 -19.41
N SER A 173 4.28 -0.36 -18.68
CA SER A 173 3.23 0.32 -17.90
C SER A 173 2.18 0.93 -18.81
N GLY A 174 2.58 1.57 -19.91
CA GLY A 174 1.67 2.10 -20.91
C GLY A 174 0.79 1.02 -21.55
N ASN A 175 1.36 -0.17 -21.83
CA ASN A 175 0.58 -1.30 -22.31
C ASN A 175 -0.41 -1.82 -21.27
N GLY A 176 -0.01 -1.90 -20.00
CA GLY A 176 -0.89 -2.25 -18.88
C GLY A 176 -2.07 -1.27 -18.72
N LEU A 177 -1.81 0.02 -18.82
CA LEU A 177 -2.84 1.07 -18.81
C LEU A 177 -3.84 0.90 -19.96
N ARG A 178 -3.36 0.61 -21.17
CA ARG A 178 -4.20 0.39 -22.34
C ARG A 178 -5.12 -0.82 -22.17
N ILE A 179 -4.59 -1.90 -21.60
CA ILE A 179 -5.37 -3.11 -21.33
C ILE A 179 -6.48 -2.82 -20.31
N ILE A 180 -6.17 -2.17 -19.21
CA ILE A 180 -7.18 -1.89 -18.16
C ILE A 180 -8.22 -0.89 -18.65
N ASP A 181 -7.86 0.11 -19.45
CA ASP A 181 -8.80 1.01 -20.08
C ASP A 181 -9.81 0.24 -20.95
N GLY A 182 -9.33 -0.69 -21.76
CA GLY A 182 -10.18 -1.59 -22.56
C GLY A 182 -11.10 -2.46 -21.71
N VAL A 183 -10.60 -3.03 -20.62
CA VAL A 183 -11.39 -3.84 -19.66
C VAL A 183 -12.48 -2.99 -19.00
N ILE A 184 -12.14 -1.79 -18.54
CA ILE A 184 -13.11 -0.87 -17.93
C ILE A 184 -14.19 -0.48 -18.95
N LYS A 185 -13.82 -0.11 -20.16
CA LYS A 185 -14.75 0.26 -21.24
C LYS A 185 -15.66 -0.88 -21.68
N ALA A 186 -15.25 -2.13 -21.47
CA ALA A 186 -16.08 -3.30 -21.73
C ALA A 186 -17.26 -3.46 -20.74
N VAL A 187 -17.25 -2.75 -19.61
CA VAL A 187 -18.37 -2.76 -18.66
C VAL A 187 -19.56 -2.02 -19.27
N PRO A 188 -20.72 -2.68 -19.49
CA PRO A 188 -21.86 -2.04 -20.13
C PRO A 188 -22.34 -0.80 -19.37
N VAL A 189 -22.77 0.22 -20.12
CA VAL A 189 -23.39 1.47 -19.64
C VAL A 189 -22.44 2.39 -18.90
N VAL A 190 -21.69 1.90 -17.91
CA VAL A 190 -20.89 2.75 -17.00
C VAL A 190 -19.39 2.77 -17.32
N GLY A 191 -18.89 1.82 -18.12
CA GLY A 191 -17.45 1.65 -18.36
C GLY A 191 -16.76 2.89 -18.91
N THR A 192 -17.33 3.54 -19.89
CA THR A 192 -16.80 4.77 -20.48
C THR A 192 -16.72 5.91 -19.46
N TYR A 193 -17.76 6.06 -18.60
CA TYR A 193 -17.76 7.07 -17.54
C TYR A 193 -16.70 6.80 -16.47
N ILE A 194 -16.53 5.51 -16.10
CA ILE A 194 -15.49 5.10 -15.14
C ILE A 194 -14.11 5.39 -15.72
N SER A 195 -13.86 5.01 -16.98
CA SER A 195 -12.60 5.27 -17.68
C SER A 195 -12.29 6.78 -17.72
N PHE A 196 -13.26 7.59 -18.13
CA PHE A 196 -13.11 9.04 -18.18
C PHE A 196 -12.80 9.65 -16.81
N PHE A 197 -13.46 9.18 -15.75
CA PHE A 197 -13.23 9.64 -14.38
C PHE A 197 -11.84 9.25 -13.87
N LEU A 198 -11.45 7.98 -14.06
CA LEU A 198 -10.17 7.47 -13.56
C LEU A 198 -8.97 8.07 -14.29
N PHE A 199 -9.05 8.15 -15.61
CA PHE A 199 -7.93 8.58 -16.44
C PHE A 199 -7.93 10.07 -16.77
N GLY A 200 -8.96 10.81 -16.37
CA GLY A 200 -9.00 12.27 -16.51
C GLY A 200 -9.41 12.75 -17.88
N GLY A 201 -10.02 11.91 -18.69
CA GLY A 201 -10.45 12.22 -20.05
C GLY A 201 -10.33 11.02 -20.96
N GLU A 202 -10.18 11.27 -22.26
CA GLU A 202 -9.91 10.21 -23.21
C GLU A 202 -8.51 9.63 -23.01
N PHE A 203 -8.40 8.31 -23.12
CA PHE A 203 -7.12 7.62 -23.03
C PHE A 203 -6.37 7.65 -24.39
N PRO A 204 -5.05 7.89 -24.41
CA PRO A 204 -4.16 8.28 -23.31
C PRO A 204 -4.28 9.78 -22.98
N GLY A 205 -4.49 10.13 -21.71
CA GLY A 205 -4.55 11.50 -21.25
C GLY A 205 -3.26 11.94 -20.55
N THR A 206 -2.94 13.22 -20.60
CA THR A 206 -1.76 13.81 -19.94
C THR A 206 -1.86 13.82 -18.40
N ASP A 207 -3.05 13.70 -17.85
CA ASP A 207 -3.29 13.74 -16.40
C ASP A 207 -3.19 12.36 -15.71
N ILE A 208 -3.05 11.29 -16.51
CA ILE A 208 -3.22 9.92 -16.03
C ILE A 208 -2.20 9.57 -14.94
N ILE A 209 -0.91 9.85 -15.15
CA ILE A 209 0.14 9.51 -14.19
C ILE A 209 -0.01 10.33 -12.91
N GLY A 210 -0.32 11.62 -12.99
CA GLY A 210 -0.58 12.45 -11.81
C GLY A 210 -1.75 11.94 -10.97
N ARG A 211 -2.85 11.49 -11.58
CA ARG A 211 -4.00 10.91 -10.88
C ARG A 211 -3.66 9.57 -10.24
N LEU A 212 -3.00 8.67 -10.98
CA LEU A 212 -2.56 7.37 -10.46
C LEU A 212 -1.55 7.54 -9.32
N TYR A 213 -0.69 8.56 -9.39
CA TYR A 213 0.24 8.89 -8.32
C TYR A 213 -0.49 9.23 -7.02
N MET A 214 -1.48 10.13 -7.07
CA MET A 214 -2.29 10.47 -5.89
C MET A 214 -3.03 9.25 -5.32
N LEU A 215 -3.58 8.40 -6.17
CA LEU A 215 -4.21 7.15 -5.75
C LEU A 215 -3.20 6.23 -5.06
N HIS A 216 -2.01 6.08 -5.65
CA HIS A 216 -0.99 5.14 -5.19
C HIS A 216 -0.32 5.56 -3.88
N ILE A 217 0.02 6.84 -3.72
CA ILE A 217 0.77 7.28 -2.53
C ILE A 217 -0.12 7.64 -1.34
N LEU A 218 -1.38 7.99 -1.57
CA LEU A 218 -2.27 8.51 -0.52
C LEU A 218 -3.52 7.66 -0.34
N LEU A 219 -4.42 7.63 -1.32
CA LEU A 219 -5.77 7.09 -1.12
C LEU A 219 -5.73 5.58 -0.88
N VAL A 220 -5.10 4.82 -1.76
CA VAL A 220 -5.09 3.36 -1.68
C VAL A 220 -4.31 2.87 -0.46
N PRO A 221 -3.09 3.35 -0.14
CA PRO A 221 -2.38 2.96 1.08
C PRO A 221 -3.13 3.34 2.37
N ALA A 222 -3.79 4.51 2.41
CA ALA A 222 -4.58 4.91 3.57
C ALA A 222 -5.78 3.97 3.78
N LEU A 223 -6.47 3.58 2.71
CA LEU A 223 -7.55 2.59 2.77
C LEU A 223 -7.05 1.21 3.19
N ILE A 224 -5.91 0.76 2.67
CA ILE A 224 -5.29 -0.51 3.09
C ILE A 224 -4.97 -0.45 4.59
N LEU A 225 -4.33 0.62 5.06
CA LEU A 225 -4.00 0.78 6.48
C LEU A 225 -5.24 0.74 7.37
N LEU A 226 -6.30 1.45 6.99
CA LEU A 226 -7.58 1.44 7.69
C LEU A 226 -8.19 0.02 7.71
N MET A 227 -8.21 -0.65 6.56
CA MET A 227 -8.76 -2.01 6.47
C MET A 227 -7.90 -3.02 7.24
N ILE A 228 -6.57 -2.90 7.27
CA ILE A 228 -5.69 -3.72 8.11
C ILE A 228 -6.03 -3.51 9.58
N ALA A 229 -6.22 -2.27 10.04
CA ALA A 229 -6.58 -1.99 11.42
C ALA A 229 -7.91 -2.66 11.81
N ILE A 230 -8.94 -2.55 10.96
CA ILE A 230 -10.23 -3.22 11.14
C ILE A 230 -10.07 -4.74 11.11
N HIS A 231 -9.31 -5.27 10.14
CA HIS A 231 -9.07 -6.70 9.97
C HIS A 231 -8.42 -7.32 11.21
N LEU A 232 -7.35 -6.70 11.69
CA LEU A 232 -6.65 -7.15 12.90
C LEU A 232 -7.54 -7.03 14.15
N PHE A 233 -8.29 -5.94 14.29
CA PHE A 233 -9.24 -5.78 15.39
C PHE A 233 -10.28 -6.92 15.41
N MET A 234 -10.76 -7.38 14.26
CA MET A 234 -11.75 -8.47 14.16
C MET A 234 -11.13 -9.87 14.32
N VAL A 235 -9.81 -10.02 14.22
CA VAL A 235 -9.09 -11.28 14.52
C VAL A 235 -8.89 -11.44 16.04
N VAL A 236 -8.80 -10.33 16.73
CA VAL A 236 -8.61 -10.23 18.18
C VAL A 236 -9.90 -10.42 18.91
#